data_7056e430c4f9343bcfec50d9f85a464d
#
_entry.id   7056e430c4f9343bcfec50d9f85a464d
#
_cell.length_a   1.000
_cell.length_b   1.000
_cell.length_c   1.000
_cell.angle_alpha   90.00
_cell.angle_beta   90.00
_cell.angle_gamma   90.00
#
_symmetry.space_group_name_H-M   'P 1'
#
loop_
_entity.id
_entity.type
_entity.pdbx_description
1 polymer ?
#
loop_
_entity_poly.entity_id
_entity_poly.type
_entity_poly.pdbx_seq_one_letter_code
_entity_poly.pdbx_strand_id
1 'polypeptide(L)'
;MKPVFVPHLSYQAWILQRLREHFGSAIVLANKDWPLITKFWMMDLSPITLALHPVYSDQGPEPRDPASMLRSFLIFLMTNPEKGITEWINVMKRTPIYAILSGFDPQDLPGVGTFYDFFRRLWPV
;
A
#
# COMPACT_ATOMS: atom_id res chain seq x y z
N MET A 1 9.36 14.94 -8.27
CA MET A 1 7.98 15.03 -8.76
C MET A 1 7.01 14.93 -7.59
N LYS A 2 5.96 15.70 -7.60
CA LYS A 2 4.91 15.60 -6.59
C LYS A 2 4.10 14.32 -6.79
N PRO A 3 3.57 13.71 -5.71
CA PRO A 3 2.71 12.54 -5.86
C PRO A 3 1.39 12.90 -6.53
N VAL A 4 0.88 11.95 -7.32
CA VAL A 4 -0.42 12.09 -7.98
C VAL A 4 -1.50 11.61 -7.01
N PHE A 5 -2.57 12.39 -6.86
CA PHE A 5 -3.70 12.00 -6.02
C PHE A 5 -4.49 10.88 -6.70
N VAL A 6 -4.67 9.77 -5.98
CA VAL A 6 -5.46 8.63 -6.43
C VAL A 6 -6.72 8.56 -5.57
N PRO A 7 -7.90 8.82 -6.13
CA PRO A 7 -9.15 8.71 -5.37
C PRO A 7 -9.38 7.31 -4.83
N HIS A 8 -10.06 7.21 -3.69
CA HIS A 8 -10.36 5.90 -3.07
C HIS A 8 -11.14 4.98 -4.02
N LEU A 9 -12.05 5.52 -4.81
CA LEU A 9 -12.79 4.72 -5.80
C LEU A 9 -11.87 4.07 -6.84
N SER A 10 -10.83 4.78 -7.27
CA SER A 10 -9.84 4.22 -8.19
C SER A 10 -9.04 3.09 -7.55
N TYR A 11 -8.68 3.24 -6.28
CA TYR A 11 -8.03 2.17 -5.51
C TYR A 11 -8.94 0.95 -5.39
N GLN A 12 -10.22 1.14 -5.05
CA GLN A 12 -11.18 0.04 -4.95
C GLN A 12 -11.32 -0.72 -6.27
N ALA A 13 -11.44 -0.01 -7.38
CA ALA A 13 -11.53 -0.64 -8.70
C ALA A 13 -10.26 -1.44 -9.02
N TRP A 14 -9.10 -0.88 -8.70
CA TRP A 14 -7.81 -1.52 -8.95
C TRP A 14 -7.64 -2.80 -8.13
N ILE A 15 -7.93 -2.77 -6.82
CA ILE A 15 -7.78 -3.97 -5.99
C ILE A 15 -8.76 -5.06 -6.39
N LEU A 16 -9.98 -4.71 -6.77
CA LEU A 16 -10.97 -5.69 -7.22
C LEU A 16 -10.48 -6.42 -8.47
N GLN A 17 -9.93 -5.69 -9.44
CA GLN A 17 -9.36 -6.28 -10.64
C GLN A 17 -8.17 -7.17 -10.31
N ARG A 18 -7.25 -6.71 -9.45
CA ARG A 18 -6.06 -7.48 -9.08
C ARG A 18 -6.39 -8.73 -8.28
N LEU A 19 -7.36 -8.66 -7.37
CA LEU A 19 -7.81 -9.82 -6.63
C LEU A 19 -8.40 -10.88 -7.57
N ARG A 20 -9.17 -10.46 -8.58
CA ARG A 20 -9.71 -11.39 -9.57
C ARG A 20 -8.62 -12.02 -10.41
N GLU A 21 -7.60 -11.27 -10.78
CA GLU A 21 -6.47 -11.79 -11.57
C GLU A 21 -5.66 -12.84 -10.80
N HIS A 22 -5.45 -12.63 -9.50
CA HIS A 22 -4.61 -13.50 -8.68
C HIS A 22 -5.37 -14.66 -8.03
N PHE A 23 -6.64 -14.47 -7.71
CA PHE A 23 -7.43 -15.43 -6.91
C PHE A 23 -8.68 -15.92 -7.62
N GLY A 24 -8.78 -15.66 -8.93
CA GLY A 24 -9.92 -16.07 -9.75
C GLY A 24 -11.09 -15.08 -9.70
N SER A 25 -11.99 -15.17 -10.68
CA SER A 25 -13.09 -14.20 -10.83
C SER A 25 -14.06 -14.21 -9.63
N ALA A 26 -14.16 -15.33 -8.91
CA ALA A 26 -14.97 -15.43 -7.69
C ALA A 26 -14.21 -14.95 -6.44
N ILE A 27 -12.94 -14.62 -6.55
CA ILE A 27 -12.05 -14.19 -5.47
C ILE A 27 -12.10 -15.19 -4.31
N VAL A 28 -11.59 -16.40 -4.56
CA VAL A 28 -11.54 -17.46 -3.54
C VAL A 28 -10.33 -17.23 -2.64
N LEU A 29 -10.58 -16.88 -1.38
CA LEU A 29 -9.57 -16.55 -0.40
C LEU A 29 -9.83 -17.32 0.89
N ALA A 30 -8.79 -17.41 1.74
CA ALA A 30 -8.95 -17.88 3.10
C ALA A 30 -9.87 -16.92 3.88
N ASN A 31 -10.72 -17.47 4.75
CA ASN A 31 -11.66 -16.66 5.52
C ASN A 31 -10.98 -15.56 6.36
N LYS A 32 -9.74 -15.81 6.79
CA LYS A 32 -8.96 -14.85 7.60
C LYS A 32 -8.62 -13.57 6.85
N ASP A 33 -8.64 -13.60 5.52
CA ASP A 33 -8.24 -12.45 4.68
C ASP A 33 -9.39 -11.47 4.46
N TRP A 34 -10.64 -11.91 4.56
CA TRP A 34 -11.80 -11.06 4.28
C TRP A 34 -11.95 -9.88 5.25
N PRO A 35 -11.71 -10.02 6.57
CA PRO A 35 -11.77 -8.86 7.47
C PRO A 35 -10.75 -7.77 7.11
N LEU A 36 -9.55 -8.18 6.67
CA LEU A 36 -8.52 -7.23 6.25
C LEU A 36 -8.93 -6.50 4.97
N ILE A 37 -9.44 -7.22 3.98
CA ILE A 37 -9.95 -6.63 2.73
C ILE A 37 -11.06 -5.63 3.04
N THR A 38 -12.04 -6.02 3.86
CA THR A 38 -13.16 -5.15 4.22
C THR A 38 -12.68 -3.87 4.87
N LYS A 39 -11.71 -3.96 5.78
CA LYS A 39 -11.17 -2.78 6.47
C LYS A 39 -10.57 -1.78 5.47
N PHE A 40 -9.73 -2.23 4.56
CA PHE A 40 -9.10 -1.34 3.58
C PHE A 40 -10.04 -0.92 2.46
N TRP A 41 -11.05 -1.71 2.17
CA TRP A 41 -12.12 -1.30 1.25
C TRP A 41 -12.90 -0.10 1.80
N MET A 42 -13.19 -0.10 3.11
CA MET A 42 -13.99 0.92 3.76
C MET A 42 -13.19 2.16 4.17
N MET A 43 -11.89 2.01 4.41
CA MET A 43 -11.06 3.06 4.98
C MET A 43 -10.41 3.87 3.87
N ASP A 44 -10.85 5.12 3.71
CA ASP A 44 -10.28 6.03 2.72
C ASP A 44 -9.02 6.69 3.28
N LEU A 45 -7.86 6.28 2.80
CA LEU A 45 -6.57 6.85 3.18
C LEU A 45 -6.02 7.83 2.14
N SER A 46 -6.78 8.11 1.08
CA SER A 46 -6.34 9.03 0.03
C SER A 46 -6.00 10.44 0.52
N PRO A 47 -6.61 10.99 1.59
CA PRO A 47 -6.25 12.32 2.08
C PRO A 47 -4.78 12.46 2.50
N ILE A 48 -4.08 11.36 2.85
CA ILE A 48 -2.66 11.46 3.22
C ILE A 48 -1.80 11.99 2.06
N THR A 49 -2.18 11.70 0.82
CA THR A 49 -1.47 12.21 -0.35
C THR A 49 -1.54 13.73 -0.42
N LEU A 50 -2.69 14.31 -0.10
CA LEU A 50 -2.85 15.77 -0.05
C LEU A 50 -2.10 16.37 1.12
N ALA A 51 -2.15 15.72 2.29
CA ALA A 51 -1.46 16.20 3.48
C ALA A 51 0.06 16.22 3.31
N LEU A 52 0.62 15.23 2.64
CA LEU A 52 2.07 15.11 2.44
C LEU A 52 2.57 15.77 1.16
N HIS A 53 1.67 16.26 0.30
CA HIS A 53 2.03 16.86 -0.97
C HIS A 53 3.14 17.94 -0.85
N PRO A 54 3.08 18.87 0.13
CA PRO A 54 4.09 19.92 0.25
C PRO A 54 5.50 19.42 0.57
N VAL A 55 5.65 18.24 1.18
CA VAL A 55 6.97 17.74 1.59
C VAL A 55 7.66 16.90 0.51
N TYR A 56 7.01 16.70 -0.63
CA TYR A 56 7.64 16.05 -1.78
C TYR A 56 8.30 17.08 -2.69
N SER A 57 9.42 16.69 -3.31
CA SER A 57 10.13 17.54 -4.27
C SER A 57 9.32 17.71 -5.56
N ASP A 58 9.48 18.87 -6.20
CA ASP A 58 8.96 19.11 -7.55
C ASP A 58 9.78 18.40 -8.63
N GLN A 59 10.99 17.96 -8.29
CA GLN A 59 11.93 17.36 -9.23
C GLN A 59 12.07 15.85 -8.96
N GLY A 60 12.67 15.15 -9.92
CA GLY A 60 12.94 13.73 -9.81
C GLY A 60 11.79 12.85 -10.31
N PRO A 61 11.92 11.53 -10.16
CA PRO A 61 10.91 10.59 -10.63
C PRO A 61 9.62 10.68 -9.81
N GLU A 62 8.54 10.12 -10.38
CA GLU A 62 7.27 10.01 -9.66
C GLU A 62 7.45 9.14 -8.41
N PRO A 63 7.05 9.64 -7.23
CA PRO A 63 7.14 8.85 -6.01
C PRO A 63 6.05 7.77 -5.96
N ARG A 64 6.26 6.75 -5.11
CA ARG A 64 5.19 5.82 -4.78
C ARG A 64 4.02 6.58 -4.17
N ASP A 65 2.81 6.10 -4.44
CA ASP A 65 1.60 6.71 -3.88
C ASP A 65 1.65 6.72 -2.34
N PRO A 66 1.58 7.89 -1.69
CA PRO A 66 1.61 7.97 -0.23
C PRO A 66 0.51 7.17 0.46
N ALA A 67 -0.69 7.12 -0.13
CA ALA A 67 -1.77 6.30 0.42
C ALA A 67 -1.43 4.82 0.39
N SER A 68 -0.79 4.34 -0.67
CA SER A 68 -0.32 2.95 -0.77
C SER A 68 0.76 2.65 0.27
N MET A 69 1.71 3.56 0.45
CA MET A 69 2.75 3.42 1.48
C MET A 69 2.14 3.34 2.88
N LEU A 70 1.15 4.19 3.17
CA LEU A 70 0.47 4.18 4.47
C LEU A 70 -0.33 2.89 4.66
N ARG A 71 -1.08 2.44 3.64
CA ARG A 71 -1.81 1.17 3.72
C ARG A 71 -0.86 0.01 4.03
N SER A 72 0.27 -0.06 3.33
CA SER A 72 1.26 -1.11 3.53
C SER A 72 1.81 -1.09 4.96
N PHE A 73 2.12 0.09 5.49
CA PHE A 73 2.59 0.23 6.86
C PHE A 73 1.54 -0.25 7.87
N LEU A 74 0.28 0.12 7.67
CA LEU A 74 -0.81 -0.32 8.55
C LEU A 74 -1.03 -1.84 8.48
N ILE A 75 -0.97 -2.44 7.28
CA ILE A 75 -1.09 -3.88 7.12
C ILE A 75 0.07 -4.59 7.85
N PHE A 76 1.29 -4.06 7.70
CA PHE A 76 2.46 -4.55 8.42
C PHE A 76 2.21 -4.55 9.93
N LEU A 77 1.74 -3.45 10.50
CA LEU A 77 1.48 -3.34 11.93
C LEU A 77 0.38 -4.30 12.41
N MET A 78 -0.61 -4.58 11.55
CA MET A 78 -1.72 -5.47 11.89
C MET A 78 -1.38 -6.96 11.76
N THR A 79 -0.40 -7.31 10.93
CA THR A 79 -0.15 -8.71 10.56
C THR A 79 1.23 -9.22 10.98
N ASN A 80 2.25 -8.39 10.95
CA ASN A 80 3.64 -8.79 11.18
C ASN A 80 4.41 -7.73 11.97
N PRO A 81 3.87 -7.21 13.10
CA PRO A 81 4.47 -6.06 13.78
C PRO A 81 5.84 -6.34 14.38
N GLU A 82 6.18 -7.61 14.60
CA GLU A 82 7.47 -8.03 15.17
C GLU A 82 8.62 -8.04 14.16
N LYS A 83 8.32 -7.88 12.87
CA LYS A 83 9.34 -7.94 11.80
C LYS A 83 9.86 -6.53 11.49
N GLY A 84 11.06 -6.48 10.88
CA GLY A 84 11.57 -5.24 10.30
C GLY A 84 11.01 -4.99 8.91
N ILE A 85 11.28 -3.80 8.37
CA ILE A 85 10.76 -3.41 7.05
C ILE A 85 11.32 -4.28 5.92
N THR A 86 12.59 -4.67 6.00
CA THR A 86 13.19 -5.58 5.00
C THR A 86 12.42 -6.90 4.96
N GLU A 87 12.12 -7.46 6.12
CA GLU A 87 11.36 -8.71 6.20
C GLU A 87 9.90 -8.51 5.77
N TRP A 88 9.31 -7.36 6.06
CA TRP A 88 7.97 -7.04 5.59
C TRP A 88 7.86 -7.07 4.07
N ILE A 89 8.86 -6.51 3.38
CA ILE A 89 8.88 -6.56 1.91
C ILE A 89 8.93 -8.02 1.43
N ASN A 90 9.72 -8.87 2.10
CA ASN A 90 9.76 -10.30 1.78
C ASN A 90 8.42 -11.00 2.04
N VAL A 91 7.71 -10.61 3.11
CA VAL A 91 6.35 -11.11 3.40
C VAL A 91 5.40 -10.75 2.28
N MET A 92 5.43 -9.49 1.79
CA MET A 92 4.59 -9.08 0.67
C MET A 92 4.91 -9.86 -0.62
N LYS A 93 6.18 -10.20 -0.85
CA LYS A 93 6.56 -11.03 -2.01
C LYS A 93 5.95 -12.42 -1.95
N ARG A 94 5.87 -13.01 -0.75
CA ARG A 94 5.32 -14.35 -0.55
C ARG A 94 3.80 -14.37 -0.41
N THR A 95 3.21 -13.24 -0.06
CA THR A 95 1.78 -13.14 0.25
C THR A 95 1.18 -12.00 -0.58
N PRO A 96 0.84 -12.27 -1.85
CA PRO A 96 0.42 -11.21 -2.79
C PRO A 96 -0.75 -10.36 -2.32
N ILE A 97 -1.65 -10.92 -1.47
CA ILE A 97 -2.79 -10.14 -0.99
C ILE A 97 -2.36 -8.91 -0.20
N TYR A 98 -1.26 -8.97 0.54
CA TYR A 98 -0.78 -7.82 1.29
C TYR A 98 -0.27 -6.71 0.36
N ALA A 99 0.41 -7.07 -0.71
CA ALA A 99 0.84 -6.11 -1.73
C ALA A 99 -0.36 -5.48 -2.43
N ILE A 100 -1.33 -6.29 -2.85
CA ILE A 100 -2.53 -5.82 -3.54
C ILE A 100 -3.33 -4.86 -2.67
N LEU A 101 -3.59 -5.22 -1.41
CA LEU A 101 -4.33 -4.35 -0.49
C LEU A 101 -3.59 -3.06 -0.17
N SER A 102 -2.27 -3.07 -0.22
CA SER A 102 -1.47 -1.84 -0.12
C SER A 102 -1.71 -0.92 -1.32
N GLY A 103 -1.96 -1.48 -2.49
CA GLY A 103 -2.06 -0.75 -3.75
C GLY A 103 -0.83 -0.95 -4.63
N PHE A 104 -0.01 -1.97 -4.36
CA PHE A 104 1.17 -2.30 -5.15
C PHE A 104 0.91 -3.51 -6.05
N ASP A 105 1.44 -3.46 -7.26
CA ASP A 105 1.58 -4.67 -8.07
C ASP A 105 2.54 -5.61 -7.34
N PRO A 106 2.18 -6.89 -7.10
CA PRO A 106 3.08 -7.83 -6.44
C PRO A 106 4.43 -8.02 -7.15
N GLN A 107 4.51 -7.68 -8.43
CA GLN A 107 5.74 -7.74 -9.21
C GLN A 107 6.55 -6.45 -9.14
N ASP A 108 6.04 -5.40 -8.50
CA ASP A 108 6.68 -4.09 -8.44
C ASP A 108 6.51 -3.47 -7.05
N LEU A 109 7.25 -4.02 -6.09
CA LEU A 109 7.20 -3.55 -4.70
C LEU A 109 8.23 -2.45 -4.45
N PRO A 110 7.91 -1.50 -3.54
CA PRO A 110 8.91 -0.51 -3.12
C PRO A 110 10.05 -1.17 -2.36
N GLY A 111 11.24 -0.58 -2.45
CA GLY A 111 12.40 -1.03 -1.68
C GLY A 111 12.40 -0.46 -0.27
N VAL A 112 13.37 -0.93 0.52
CA VAL A 112 13.56 -0.51 1.93
C VAL A 112 13.76 1.00 2.01
N GLY A 113 14.60 1.57 1.15
CA GLY A 113 14.88 3.01 1.14
C GLY A 113 13.63 3.85 0.92
N THR A 114 12.73 3.38 0.05
CA THR A 114 11.46 4.07 -0.22
C THR A 114 10.58 4.11 1.02
N PHE A 115 10.53 3.02 1.80
CA PHE A 115 9.79 3.01 3.07
C PHE A 115 10.38 3.99 4.08
N TYR A 116 11.70 4.03 4.23
CA TYR A 116 12.33 4.96 5.17
C TYR A 116 12.17 6.42 4.73
N ASP A 117 12.21 6.69 3.43
CA ASP A 117 11.91 8.04 2.91
C ASP A 117 10.48 8.46 3.23
N PHE A 118 9.53 7.53 3.08
CA PHE A 118 8.14 7.78 3.45
C PHE A 118 7.99 8.06 4.94
N PHE A 119 8.65 7.28 5.79
CA PHE A 119 8.59 7.49 7.24
C PHE A 119 9.15 8.85 7.65
N ARG A 120 10.23 9.30 7.00
CA ARG A 120 10.80 10.63 7.26
C ARG A 120 9.84 11.75 6.88
N ARG A 121 9.02 11.55 5.86
CA ARG A 121 7.97 12.52 5.48
C ARG A 121 6.79 12.47 6.43
N LEU A 122 6.42 11.27 6.88
CA LEU A 122 5.28 11.07 7.79
C LEU A 122 5.59 11.57 9.20
N TRP A 123 6.80 11.35 9.67
CA TRP A 123 7.28 11.80 10.98
C TRP A 123 8.53 12.65 10.80
N PRO A 124 8.38 13.92 10.36
CA PRO A 124 9.53 14.82 10.26
C PRO A 124 10.01 15.20 11.66
N VAL A 125 11.30 15.03 11.90
CA VAL A 125 11.92 15.30 13.21
C VAL A 125 12.95 16.39 13.04
#